data_86bcbfc23613997a8457fa74cbe48df8
#
_entry.id   86bcbfc23613997a8457fa74cbe48df8
#
_cell.length_a   1.000
_cell.length_b   1.000
_cell.length_c   1.000
_cell.angle_alpha   90.00
_cell.angle_beta   90.00
_cell.angle_gamma   90.00
#
_symmetry.space_group_name_H-M   'P 1'
#
loop_
_entity.id
_entity.type
_entity.pdbx_description
1 polymer ?
#
loop_
_entity_poly.entity_id
_entity_poly.type
_entity_poly.pdbx_seq_one_letter_code
_entity_poly.pdbx_strand_id
1 'polypeptide(L)'
;IIASATKTLKSVDKTIGNAEQALTNANKAIDSTIKIVNNANKLITTPTITEAIEDIGVSLKNFKSIMLKVDNSNLQEAINAGHLALDNLSKTMDKTNKMMEPNSPIQYNLIELTEEFEETARAIRSLIETLERNPQELIFGKDRKGEN
;
A
#
# COMPACT_ATOMS: atom_id res chain seq x y z
N ILE A 1 -37.50 9.57 12.23
CA ILE A 1 -36.97 8.24 11.78
C ILE A 1 -36.43 8.35 10.35
N ILE A 2 -37.17 8.86 9.36
CA ILE A 2 -36.72 8.98 7.95
C ILE A 2 -35.51 9.90 7.81
N ALA A 3 -35.51 11.08 8.46
CA ALA A 3 -34.37 12.01 8.41
C ALA A 3 -33.08 11.42 9.02
N SER A 4 -33.21 10.64 10.09
CA SER A 4 -32.09 9.94 10.72
C SER A 4 -31.52 8.83 9.79
N ALA A 5 -32.39 8.04 9.17
CA ALA A 5 -32.01 7.01 8.21
C ALA A 5 -31.31 7.62 6.99
N THR A 6 -31.79 8.73 6.45
CA THR A 6 -31.17 9.45 5.33
C THR A 6 -29.77 9.98 5.70
N LYS A 7 -29.60 10.49 6.93
CA LYS A 7 -28.30 10.97 7.40
C LYS A 7 -27.31 9.81 7.55
N THR A 8 -27.77 8.68 8.08
CA THR A 8 -26.94 7.46 8.20
C THR A 8 -26.52 6.94 6.82
N LEU A 9 -27.43 6.85 5.86
CA LEU A 9 -27.12 6.42 4.49
C LEU A 9 -26.08 7.32 3.84
N LYS A 10 -26.21 8.67 3.94
CA LYS A 10 -25.21 9.60 3.43
C LYS A 10 -23.84 9.44 4.10
N SER A 11 -23.82 9.15 5.41
CA SER A 11 -22.58 8.88 6.13
C SER A 11 -21.91 7.60 5.63
N VAL A 12 -22.68 6.52 5.44
CA VAL A 12 -22.20 5.24 4.89
C VAL A 12 -21.65 5.43 3.48
N ASP A 13 -22.37 6.13 2.59
CA ASP A 13 -21.90 6.39 1.22
C ASP A 13 -20.59 7.17 1.21
N LYS A 14 -20.43 8.17 2.09
CA LYS A 14 -19.18 8.92 2.21
C LYS A 14 -18.02 8.02 2.68
N THR A 15 -18.27 7.13 3.63
CA THR A 15 -17.24 6.24 4.18
C THR A 15 -16.85 5.18 3.16
N ILE A 16 -17.79 4.63 2.40
CA ILE A 16 -17.51 3.74 1.26
C ILE A 16 -16.63 4.45 0.22
N GLY A 17 -16.98 5.69 -0.15
CA GLY A 17 -16.18 6.49 -1.07
C GLY A 17 -14.74 6.72 -0.60
N ASN A 18 -14.55 6.97 0.70
CA ASN A 18 -13.22 7.13 1.30
C ASN A 18 -12.43 5.81 1.26
N ALA A 19 -13.06 4.67 1.53
CA ALA A 19 -12.43 3.37 1.47
C ALA A 19 -12.02 2.99 0.03
N GLU A 20 -12.85 3.24 -0.96
CA GLU A 20 -12.53 3.05 -2.38
C GLU A 20 -11.37 3.95 -2.82
N GLN A 21 -11.33 5.19 -2.36
CA GLN A 21 -10.24 6.11 -2.64
C GLN A 21 -8.93 5.66 -1.99
N ALA A 22 -8.96 5.20 -0.73
CA ALA A 22 -7.79 4.66 -0.04
C ALA A 22 -7.23 3.44 -0.77
N LEU A 23 -8.10 2.51 -1.20
CA LEU A 23 -7.70 1.35 -2.00
C LEU A 23 -7.08 1.75 -3.34
N THR A 24 -7.67 2.72 -4.03
CA THR A 24 -7.16 3.23 -5.30
C THR A 24 -5.78 3.86 -5.13
N ASN A 25 -5.59 4.67 -4.08
CA ASN A 25 -4.32 5.33 -3.80
C ASN A 25 -3.24 4.30 -3.42
N ALA A 26 -3.58 3.32 -2.58
CA ALA A 26 -2.66 2.24 -2.23
C ALA A 26 -2.22 1.45 -3.46
N ASN A 27 -3.14 1.07 -4.34
CA ASN A 27 -2.80 0.35 -5.57
C ASN A 27 -1.88 1.16 -6.49
N LYS A 28 -2.16 2.46 -6.67
CA LYS A 28 -1.29 3.35 -7.47
C LYS A 28 0.11 3.47 -6.89
N ALA A 29 0.22 3.68 -5.57
CA ALA A 29 1.49 3.79 -4.88
C ALA A 29 2.29 2.48 -4.98
N ILE A 30 1.64 1.34 -4.78
CA ILE A 30 2.25 0.01 -4.94
C ILE A 30 2.78 -0.18 -6.37
N ASP A 31 1.99 0.14 -7.39
CA ASP A 31 2.39 0.00 -8.79
C ASP A 31 3.59 0.90 -9.14
N SER A 32 3.61 2.13 -8.62
CA SER A 32 4.75 3.04 -8.76
C SER A 32 6.00 2.47 -8.10
N THR A 33 5.89 1.99 -6.86
CA THR A 33 7.00 1.38 -6.14
C THR A 33 7.52 0.13 -6.84
N ILE A 34 6.67 -0.74 -7.35
CA ILE A 34 7.10 -1.93 -8.11
C ILE A 34 7.91 -1.53 -9.35
N LYS A 35 7.50 -0.47 -10.05
CA LYS A 35 8.25 0.05 -11.21
C LYS A 35 9.63 0.56 -10.79
N ILE A 36 9.71 1.32 -9.71
CA ILE A 36 10.96 1.86 -9.18
C ILE A 36 11.87 0.74 -8.69
N VAL A 37 11.36 -0.24 -7.97
CA VAL A 37 12.07 -1.44 -7.55
C VAL A 37 12.71 -2.15 -8.76
N ASN A 38 11.95 -2.36 -9.83
CA ASN A 38 12.46 -2.98 -11.04
C ASN A 38 13.56 -2.15 -11.73
N ASN A 39 13.50 -0.82 -11.62
CA ASN A 39 14.52 0.07 -12.16
C ASN A 39 15.74 0.15 -11.24
N ALA A 40 15.53 0.22 -9.94
CA ALA A 40 16.60 0.27 -8.94
C ALA A 40 17.50 -0.99 -8.98
N ASN A 41 16.93 -2.17 -9.18
CA ASN A 41 17.69 -3.42 -9.35
C ASN A 41 18.69 -3.37 -10.53
N LYS A 42 18.49 -2.49 -11.50
CA LYS A 42 19.42 -2.30 -12.63
C LYS A 42 20.55 -1.33 -12.30
N LEU A 43 20.37 -0.46 -11.32
CA LEU A 43 21.27 0.65 -11.01
C LEU A 43 22.07 0.41 -9.72
N ILE A 44 21.57 -0.44 -8.84
CA ILE A 44 22.17 -0.71 -7.53
C ILE A 44 22.83 -2.07 -7.57
N THR A 45 24.14 -2.09 -7.47
CA THR A 45 24.98 -3.32 -7.50
C THR A 45 25.32 -3.88 -6.12
N THR A 46 24.83 -3.23 -5.05
CA THR A 46 25.11 -3.69 -3.67
C THR A 46 24.15 -4.81 -3.28
N PRO A 47 24.63 -6.05 -3.06
CA PRO A 47 23.76 -7.23 -2.85
C PRO A 47 22.72 -7.04 -1.74
N THR A 48 23.12 -6.43 -0.62
CA THR A 48 22.23 -6.23 0.53
C THR A 48 21.02 -5.31 0.24
N ILE A 49 21.21 -4.30 -0.61
CA ILE A 49 20.11 -3.41 -1.03
C ILE A 49 19.27 -4.11 -2.08
N THR A 50 19.88 -4.80 -3.01
CA THR A 50 19.17 -5.55 -4.05
C THR A 50 18.22 -6.58 -3.44
N GLU A 51 18.69 -7.40 -2.48
CA GLU A 51 17.81 -8.33 -1.75
C GLU A 51 16.66 -7.62 -1.04
N ALA A 52 16.93 -6.52 -0.33
CA ALA A 52 15.91 -5.79 0.40
C ALA A 52 14.84 -5.19 -0.55
N ILE A 53 15.26 -4.71 -1.71
CA ILE A 53 14.38 -4.17 -2.75
C ILE A 53 13.54 -5.29 -3.39
N GLU A 54 14.10 -6.48 -3.61
CA GLU A 54 13.37 -7.64 -4.11
C GLU A 54 12.32 -8.11 -3.10
N ASP A 55 12.66 -8.19 -1.81
CA ASP A 55 11.75 -8.56 -0.73
C ASP A 55 10.55 -7.62 -0.65
N ILE A 56 10.76 -6.30 -0.82
CA ILE A 56 9.66 -5.34 -0.92
C ILE A 56 8.81 -5.61 -2.14
N GLY A 57 9.42 -5.81 -3.30
CA GLY A 57 8.70 -6.08 -4.54
C GLY A 57 7.78 -7.30 -4.40
N VAL A 58 8.26 -8.36 -3.77
CA VAL A 58 7.47 -9.56 -3.47
C VAL A 58 6.34 -9.26 -2.48
N SER A 59 6.64 -8.58 -1.37
CA SER A 59 5.65 -8.24 -0.34
C SER A 59 4.53 -7.36 -0.88
N LEU A 60 4.86 -6.36 -1.70
CA LEU A 60 3.87 -5.48 -2.32
C LEU A 60 2.99 -6.19 -3.34
N LYS A 61 3.57 -7.08 -4.16
CA LYS A 61 2.81 -7.91 -5.10
C LYS A 61 1.85 -8.84 -4.37
N ASN A 62 2.30 -9.47 -3.30
CA ASN A 62 1.46 -10.33 -2.47
C ASN A 62 0.32 -9.54 -1.83
N PHE A 63 0.62 -8.40 -1.21
CA PHE A 63 -0.39 -7.54 -0.62
C PHE A 63 -1.43 -7.09 -1.66
N LYS A 64 -0.98 -6.61 -2.83
CA LYS A 64 -1.88 -6.24 -3.92
C LYS A 64 -2.76 -7.39 -4.38
N SER A 65 -2.20 -8.60 -4.53
CA SER A 65 -2.95 -9.79 -4.93
C SER A 65 -4.05 -10.15 -3.92
N ILE A 66 -3.75 -10.05 -2.62
CA ILE A 66 -4.73 -10.29 -1.56
C ILE A 66 -5.81 -9.22 -1.58
N MET A 67 -5.42 -7.93 -1.72
CA MET A 67 -6.37 -6.81 -1.76
C MET A 67 -7.35 -6.87 -2.93
N LEU A 68 -6.95 -7.40 -4.09
CA LEU A 68 -7.85 -7.58 -5.23
C LEU A 68 -8.94 -8.63 -4.98
N LYS A 69 -8.73 -9.53 -4.01
CA LYS A 69 -9.62 -10.65 -3.67
C LYS A 69 -10.17 -10.53 -2.24
N VAL A 70 -9.97 -9.37 -1.60
CA VAL A 70 -10.37 -9.20 -0.19
C VAL A 70 -11.89 -9.31 -0.05
N ASP A 71 -12.30 -10.13 0.90
CA ASP A 71 -13.67 -10.33 1.37
C ASP A 71 -13.67 -10.57 2.88
N ASN A 72 -14.83 -10.88 3.45
CA ASN A 72 -14.94 -11.14 4.90
C ASN A 72 -14.09 -12.32 5.38
N SER A 73 -13.77 -13.28 4.50
CA SER A 73 -13.06 -14.51 4.89
C SER A 73 -11.54 -14.32 4.97
N ASN A 74 -10.99 -13.36 4.24
CA ASN A 74 -9.54 -13.12 4.16
C ASN A 74 -9.10 -11.71 4.57
N LEU A 75 -9.98 -10.94 5.21
CA LEU A 75 -9.68 -9.58 5.66
C LEU A 75 -8.46 -9.53 6.59
N GLN A 76 -8.37 -10.46 7.55
CA GLN A 76 -7.23 -10.52 8.46
C GLN A 76 -5.92 -10.84 7.73
N GLU A 77 -5.99 -11.67 6.69
CA GLU A 77 -4.84 -11.96 5.83
C GLU A 77 -4.38 -10.70 5.09
N ALA A 78 -5.31 -9.90 4.56
CA ALA A 78 -5.01 -8.63 3.91
C ALA A 78 -4.35 -7.62 4.87
N ILE A 79 -4.85 -7.49 6.08
CA ILE A 79 -4.26 -6.63 7.13
C ILE A 79 -2.84 -7.11 7.47
N ASN A 80 -2.65 -8.40 7.70
CA ASN A 80 -1.35 -8.97 8.03
C ASN A 80 -0.34 -8.79 6.88
N ALA A 81 -0.76 -9.00 5.64
CA ALA A 81 0.08 -8.76 4.46
C ALA A 81 0.47 -7.29 4.30
N GLY A 82 -0.43 -6.37 4.63
CA GLY A 82 -0.17 -4.93 4.66
C GLY A 82 0.87 -4.56 5.73
N HIS A 83 0.74 -5.08 6.95
CA HIS A 83 1.74 -4.89 8.00
C HIS A 83 3.12 -5.43 7.62
N LEU A 84 3.17 -6.60 6.99
CA LEU A 84 4.43 -7.17 6.49
C LEU A 84 5.07 -6.29 5.41
N ALA A 85 4.28 -5.77 4.48
CA ALA A 85 4.76 -4.85 3.46
C ALA A 85 5.31 -3.55 4.08
N LEU A 86 4.63 -2.98 5.09
CA LEU A 86 5.09 -1.82 5.83
C LEU A 86 6.41 -2.08 6.59
N ASP A 87 6.55 -3.23 7.23
CA ASP A 87 7.77 -3.60 7.93
C ASP A 87 8.96 -3.73 6.97
N ASN A 88 8.76 -4.38 5.83
CA ASN A 88 9.78 -4.52 4.79
C ASN A 88 10.16 -3.16 4.17
N LEU A 89 9.19 -2.28 3.92
CA LEU A 89 9.44 -0.91 3.46
C LEU A 89 10.31 -0.15 4.47
N SER A 90 9.93 -0.18 5.75
CA SER A 90 10.67 0.51 6.82
C SER A 90 12.11 -0.01 6.94
N LYS A 91 12.31 -1.31 6.95
CA LYS A 91 13.64 -1.94 7.02
C LYS A 91 14.52 -1.59 5.83
N THR A 92 13.94 -1.48 4.64
CA THR A 92 14.70 -1.10 3.44
C THR A 92 15.05 0.36 3.43
N MET A 93 14.12 1.24 3.84
CA MET A 93 14.42 2.66 4.02
C MET A 93 15.58 2.87 4.99
N ASP A 94 15.59 2.17 6.11
CA ASP A 94 16.69 2.23 7.08
C ASP A 94 18.03 1.77 6.50
N LYS A 95 18.02 0.67 5.73
CA LYS A 95 19.22 0.18 5.04
C LYS A 95 19.71 1.17 4.00
N THR A 96 18.79 1.71 3.19
CA THR A 96 19.08 2.69 2.14
C THR A 96 19.69 3.95 2.75
N ASN A 97 19.08 4.49 3.81
CA ASN A 97 19.57 5.68 4.50
C ASN A 97 20.98 5.50 5.10
N LYS A 98 21.29 4.32 5.65
CA LYS A 98 22.62 4.01 6.19
C LYS A 98 23.72 3.90 5.12
N MET A 99 23.35 3.65 3.88
CA MET A 99 24.28 3.48 2.75
C MET A 99 24.40 4.71 1.87
N MET A 100 23.68 5.79 2.18
CA MET A 100 23.82 7.06 1.48
C MET A 100 25.14 7.73 1.83
N GLU A 101 26.16 7.58 0.95
CA GLU A 101 27.36 8.39 1.01
C GLU A 101 27.12 9.74 0.34
N PRO A 102 27.58 10.85 0.96
CA PRO A 102 27.49 12.19 0.34
C PRO A 102 28.18 12.23 -1.03
N ASN A 103 27.50 12.78 -2.04
CA ASN A 103 28.01 12.96 -3.41
C ASN A 103 28.18 11.67 -4.26
N SER A 104 27.54 10.57 -3.90
CA SER A 104 27.48 9.40 -4.76
C SER A 104 26.44 9.59 -5.90
N PRO A 105 26.73 9.16 -7.15
CA PRO A 105 25.73 9.16 -8.23
C PRO A 105 24.49 8.32 -7.91
N ILE A 106 24.62 7.35 -7.03
CA ILE A 106 23.53 6.49 -6.54
C ILE A 106 22.62 7.23 -5.55
N GLN A 107 23.12 8.31 -4.92
CA GLN A 107 22.39 9.05 -3.90
C GLN A 107 21.03 9.58 -4.40
N TYR A 108 20.96 10.11 -5.60
CA TYR A 108 19.72 10.63 -6.18
C TYR A 108 18.67 9.53 -6.37
N ASN A 109 19.09 8.38 -6.89
CA ASN A 109 18.19 7.24 -7.09
C ASN A 109 17.70 6.65 -5.75
N LEU A 110 18.53 6.69 -4.71
CA LEU A 110 18.18 6.22 -3.36
C LEU A 110 17.22 7.18 -2.66
N ILE A 111 17.37 8.49 -2.87
CA ILE A 111 16.44 9.52 -2.34
C ILE A 111 15.06 9.32 -2.98
N GLU A 112 15.00 9.25 -4.32
CA GLU A 112 13.74 9.02 -5.05
C GLU A 112 13.06 7.73 -4.60
N LEU A 113 13.82 6.64 -4.44
CA LEU A 113 13.33 5.37 -3.94
C LEU A 113 12.76 5.50 -2.52
N THR A 114 13.43 6.22 -1.64
CA THR A 114 12.98 6.44 -0.26
C THR A 114 11.69 7.25 -0.21
N GLU A 115 11.57 8.31 -1.01
CA GLU A 115 10.36 9.14 -1.11
C GLU A 115 9.16 8.31 -1.59
N GLU A 116 9.33 7.49 -2.61
CA GLU A 116 8.29 6.59 -3.11
C GLU A 116 7.89 5.51 -2.08
N PHE A 117 8.85 4.99 -1.33
CA PHE A 117 8.57 4.05 -0.24
C PHE A 117 7.76 4.71 0.87
N GLU A 118 8.07 5.97 1.24
CA GLU A 118 7.29 6.71 2.22
C GLU A 118 5.86 6.95 1.75
N GLU A 119 5.65 7.32 0.48
CA GLU A 119 4.32 7.52 -0.09
C GLU A 119 3.53 6.20 -0.08
N THR A 120 4.17 5.11 -0.50
CA THR A 120 3.56 3.78 -0.47
C THR A 120 3.21 3.34 0.94
N ALA A 121 4.11 3.56 1.90
CA ALA A 121 3.86 3.24 3.31
C ALA A 121 2.68 4.03 3.88
N ARG A 122 2.57 5.33 3.55
CA ARG A 122 1.42 6.16 3.94
C ARG A 122 0.12 5.63 3.35
N ALA A 123 0.12 5.27 2.06
CA ALA A 123 -1.06 4.75 1.37
C ALA A 123 -1.50 3.38 1.93
N ILE A 124 -0.57 2.47 2.18
CA ILE A 124 -0.86 1.15 2.79
C ILE A 124 -1.38 1.33 4.21
N ARG A 125 -0.78 2.19 5.02
CA ARG A 125 -1.23 2.46 6.40
C ARG A 125 -2.65 3.00 6.41
N SER A 126 -2.97 3.97 5.56
CA SER A 126 -4.32 4.52 5.42
C SER A 126 -5.33 3.44 5.03
N LEU A 127 -4.95 2.53 4.14
CA LEU A 127 -5.81 1.41 3.75
C LEU A 127 -6.02 0.43 4.92
N ILE A 128 -4.97 0.05 5.64
CA ILE A 128 -5.07 -0.85 6.79
C ILE A 128 -5.97 -0.23 7.87
N GLU A 129 -5.77 1.05 8.20
CA GLU A 129 -6.63 1.76 9.17
C GLU A 129 -8.10 1.76 8.74
N THR A 130 -8.36 1.89 7.44
CA THR A 130 -9.72 1.83 6.89
C THR A 130 -10.31 0.42 7.04
N LEU A 131 -9.52 -0.62 6.74
CA LEU A 131 -9.92 -2.02 6.90
C LEU A 131 -10.22 -2.39 8.36
N GLU A 132 -9.39 -1.89 9.30
CA GLU A 132 -9.55 -2.17 10.73
C GLU A 132 -10.76 -1.45 11.33
N ARG A 133 -11.03 -0.20 10.90
CA ARG A 133 -12.15 0.59 11.41
C ARG A 133 -13.49 0.20 10.83
N ASN A 134 -13.53 -0.10 9.54
CA ASN A 134 -14.75 -0.29 8.77
C ASN A 134 -14.63 -1.47 7.79
N PRO A 135 -14.43 -2.71 8.28
CA PRO A 135 -14.20 -3.87 7.43
C PRO A 135 -15.34 -4.14 6.45
N GLN A 136 -16.56 -3.84 6.84
CA GLN A 136 -17.77 -4.09 6.05
C GLN A 136 -17.89 -3.18 4.81
N GLU A 137 -17.30 -1.99 4.83
CA GLU A 137 -17.54 -0.97 3.81
C GLU A 137 -16.82 -1.25 2.49
N LEU A 138 -15.62 -1.83 2.53
CA LEU A 138 -14.90 -2.25 1.33
C LEU A 138 -15.57 -3.43 0.62
N ILE A 139 -16.26 -4.27 1.38
CA ILE A 139 -16.93 -5.46 0.87
C ILE A 139 -18.24 -5.08 0.21
N PHE A 140 -19.05 -4.24 0.86
CA PHE A 140 -20.30 -3.73 0.29
C PHE A 140 -20.09 -2.81 -0.91
N GLY A 141 -18.98 -2.06 -0.98
CA GLY A 141 -18.62 -1.24 -2.15
C GLY A 141 -18.31 -2.04 -3.39
N LYS A 142 -17.74 -3.24 -3.25
CA LYS A 142 -17.46 -4.16 -4.37
C LYS A 142 -18.74 -4.79 -4.96
N ASP A 143 -19.68 -5.17 -4.09
CA ASP A 143 -20.93 -5.82 -4.52
C ASP A 143 -21.84 -4.87 -5.30
N ARG A 144 -21.79 -3.56 -5.02
CA ARG A 144 -22.54 -2.53 -5.77
C ARG A 144 -22.06 -2.31 -7.21
N LYS A 145 -20.82 -2.67 -7.56
CA LYS A 145 -20.30 -2.56 -8.94
C LYS A 145 -20.66 -3.74 -9.83
N GLY A 146 -21.25 -4.79 -9.28
CA GLY A 146 -21.69 -5.97 -10.02
C GLY A 146 -23.13 -5.98 -10.49
N GLU A 147 -23.92 -4.95 -10.15
CA GLU A 147 -25.35 -4.85 -10.50
C GLU A 147 -25.63 -3.73 -11.54
N ASN A 148 -24.92 -3.73 -12.65
CA ASN A 148 -25.31 -2.97 -13.86
C ASN A 148 -25.13 -3.82 -15.08
#